data_edc14ba329ad19c08b33374438c33092
#
_entry.id   edc14ba329ad19c08b33374438c33092
#
_cell.length_a   1.000
_cell.length_b   1.000
_cell.length_c   1.000
_cell.angle_alpha   90.00
_cell.angle_beta   90.00
_cell.angle_gamma   90.00
#
_symmetry.space_group_name_H-M   'P 1'
#
loop_
_entity.id
_entity.type
_entity.pdbx_description
1 polymer ?
#
loop_
_entity_poly.entity_id
_entity_poly.type
_entity_poly.pdbx_seq_one_letter_code
_entity_poly.pdbx_strand_id
1 'polypeptide(L)'
;MKKKRIFGLAGLAAGAGIYYTTSQHDSKGNGDLKVVTSFYPVYEFTKQVVGDEGEVSYLIPAGSEVHDFQPSTKNVADIEKADTFVYLNENMETWVPKVEKNINTKHTKVIKASKGMILLPGTEEEDHDHGGEEHYHAYDPHVWLSPKRSQKLVETIRDGLIAQHPDKKAVFTTNAEKYLKKLQALDKEYTEAFSQAKQKSFVTQHSAFAYLALDYGLTQVPISGVSAESDPSAKRIASLSKYVSEYDIKYIYFEENASSSIAKTLANEVGVKTAVLNPIESLTKDQLKKGEDYVSVMTENLKSLRLTTDVEGKDIQPEDRSNDKKTVQNGYFDDKDVKDRELSDWSGEWQSVYPFLQDGTLDQVFEYKSLLNKDKTAQEYKEYYTKGYQTDVSKIVIDGKKMTMTFTKTDGSSVTHTYRYDGYKILTYSSGKKGVRYLFTATDSQAADNPYQYVQFSDHQIDPTSSAHFHIFFGNSSQEEILKEMDNWPTYYPGKLSGFEIAQEMVSH
;
A
#
# COMPACT_ATOMS: atom_id res chain seq x y z
N MET A 1 76.70 -25.67 47.88
CA MET A 1 76.80 -24.28 47.36
C MET A 1 75.59 -24.02 46.47
N LYS A 2 74.84 -22.95 46.76
CA LYS A 2 73.77 -22.32 46.04
C LYS A 2 72.63 -23.16 45.42
N LYS A 3 71.52 -23.35 46.17
CA LYS A 3 70.21 -23.73 45.72
C LYS A 3 69.55 -22.62 44.88
N LYS A 4 69.11 -22.92 43.67
CA LYS A 4 68.15 -22.09 42.92
C LYS A 4 66.81 -22.70 43.05
N ARG A 5 65.87 -21.92 43.64
CA ARG A 5 64.45 -22.20 43.68
C ARG A 5 63.82 -21.81 42.34
N ILE A 6 63.01 -22.72 41.73
CA ILE A 6 62.20 -22.42 40.57
C ILE A 6 60.77 -22.17 41.10
N PHE A 7 60.28 -20.97 40.91
CA PHE A 7 58.87 -20.64 41.12
C PHE A 7 58.07 -21.02 39.86
N GLY A 8 57.13 -21.89 39.99
CA GLY A 8 56.13 -22.15 38.97
C GLY A 8 55.05 -21.08 38.99
N LEU A 9 54.85 -20.36 37.89
CA LEU A 9 53.70 -19.51 37.65
C LEU A 9 52.60 -20.37 37.04
N ALA A 10 51.52 -20.56 37.79
CA ALA A 10 50.28 -21.02 37.25
C ALA A 10 49.60 -19.88 36.52
N GLY A 11 49.54 -19.93 35.17
CA GLY A 11 48.79 -18.98 34.36
C GLY A 11 47.30 -19.26 34.40
N LEU A 12 46.53 -18.42 35.07
CA LEU A 12 45.10 -18.32 34.91
C LEU A 12 44.80 -17.68 33.53
N ALA A 13 44.39 -18.50 32.58
CA ALA A 13 43.78 -18.01 31.36
C ALA A 13 42.35 -17.48 31.68
N ALA A 14 42.24 -16.19 31.97
CA ALA A 14 40.97 -15.49 31.95
C ALA A 14 40.55 -15.33 30.49
N GLY A 15 39.59 -16.18 30.07
CA GLY A 15 38.89 -16.00 28.81
C GLY A 15 38.11 -14.70 28.82
N ALA A 16 38.68 -13.63 28.28
CA ALA A 16 37.94 -12.44 27.96
C ALA A 16 37.03 -12.79 26.78
N GLY A 17 35.78 -13.17 27.08
CA GLY A 17 34.72 -13.20 26.10
C GLY A 17 34.54 -11.78 25.58
N ILE A 18 35.03 -11.55 24.38
CA ILE A 18 34.73 -10.33 23.64
C ILE A 18 33.26 -10.46 23.25
N TYR A 19 32.38 -9.89 24.10
CA TYR A 19 31.03 -9.57 23.67
C TYR A 19 31.15 -8.52 22.58
N TYR A 20 31.04 -8.94 21.31
CA TYR A 20 30.74 -8.04 20.22
C TYR A 20 29.33 -7.49 20.47
N THR A 21 29.24 -6.37 21.15
CA THR A 21 28.09 -5.51 21.03
C THR A 21 28.09 -5.02 19.59
N THR A 22 27.17 -5.54 18.79
CA THR A 22 26.85 -4.96 17.49
C THR A 22 26.39 -3.54 17.77
N SER A 23 27.27 -2.58 17.63
CA SER A 23 26.92 -1.16 17.67
C SER A 23 26.03 -0.91 16.46
N GLN A 24 24.72 -0.86 16.69
CA GLN A 24 23.82 -0.14 15.83
C GLN A 24 24.44 1.25 15.62
N HIS A 25 24.35 1.78 14.39
CA HIS A 25 24.88 3.09 14.09
C HIS A 25 24.01 4.14 14.81
N ASP A 26 24.39 4.45 16.05
CA ASP A 26 23.83 5.56 16.81
C ASP A 26 24.53 6.84 16.31
N SER A 27 23.78 7.72 15.65
CA SER A 27 24.23 9.09 15.48
C SER A 27 24.06 9.78 16.83
N LYS A 28 25.15 10.00 17.56
CA LYS A 28 25.12 10.80 18.79
C LYS A 28 24.86 12.25 18.42
N GLY A 29 23.59 12.64 18.46
CA GLY A 29 23.19 14.04 18.50
C GLY A 29 23.52 14.63 19.87
N ASN A 30 23.79 15.92 19.91
CA ASN A 30 24.10 16.65 21.14
C ASN A 30 22.82 16.99 21.96
N GLY A 31 21.64 16.52 21.50
CA GLY A 31 20.34 16.81 22.07
C GLY A 31 19.78 15.69 22.98
N ASP A 32 18.86 16.05 23.85
CA ASP A 32 18.20 15.11 24.77
C ASP A 32 17.12 14.25 24.09
N LEU A 33 16.73 14.57 22.84
CA LEU A 33 15.66 13.89 22.10
C LEU A 33 16.12 12.49 21.64
N LYS A 34 15.36 11.46 22.04
CA LYS A 34 15.58 10.06 21.63
C LYS A 34 14.49 9.58 20.69
N VAL A 35 14.88 9.22 19.47
CA VAL A 35 13.97 8.71 18.46
C VAL A 35 14.37 7.29 18.09
N VAL A 36 13.42 6.37 18.19
CA VAL A 36 13.56 4.99 17.71
C VAL A 36 12.75 4.85 16.42
N THR A 37 13.32 4.17 15.43
CA THR A 37 12.66 3.90 14.17
C THR A 37 12.64 2.39 13.90
N SER A 38 11.80 1.94 12.97
CA SER A 38 11.67 0.51 12.65
C SER A 38 12.86 -0.02 11.85
N PHE A 39 13.06 0.47 10.63
CA PHE A 39 14.07 -0.04 9.69
C PHE A 39 14.76 1.09 8.92
N TYR A 40 15.72 0.75 8.06
CA TYR A 40 16.70 1.70 7.52
C TYR A 40 16.10 2.92 6.80
N PRO A 41 15.16 2.85 5.83
CA PRO A 41 14.63 4.05 5.16
C PRO A 41 13.97 5.04 6.14
N VAL A 42 13.19 4.52 7.09
CA VAL A 42 12.53 5.34 8.11
C VAL A 42 13.58 5.99 9.01
N TYR A 43 14.62 5.25 9.38
CA TYR A 43 15.77 5.79 10.12
C TYR A 43 16.46 6.90 9.34
N GLU A 44 16.83 6.67 8.08
CA GLU A 44 17.53 7.65 7.27
C GLU A 44 16.73 8.96 7.16
N PHE A 45 15.45 8.87 6.80
CA PHE A 45 14.59 10.06 6.69
C PHE A 45 14.43 10.79 8.01
N THR A 46 14.22 10.05 9.10
CA THR A 46 14.09 10.62 10.44
C THR A 46 15.38 11.30 10.89
N LYS A 47 16.52 10.65 10.68
CA LYS A 47 17.85 11.19 11.00
C LYS A 47 18.13 12.49 10.25
N GLN A 48 17.78 12.54 8.97
CA GLN A 48 17.96 13.75 8.16
C GLN A 48 17.10 14.93 8.67
N VAL A 49 15.93 14.65 9.26
CA VAL A 49 15.07 15.69 9.86
C VAL A 49 15.56 16.09 11.24
N VAL A 50 15.89 15.13 12.09
CA VAL A 50 16.36 15.38 13.47
C VAL A 50 17.72 16.08 13.50
N GLY A 51 18.65 15.67 12.62
CA GLY A 51 20.00 16.22 12.58
C GLY A 51 20.74 16.03 13.91
N ASP A 52 21.33 17.13 14.41
CA ASP A 52 22.07 17.15 15.67
C ASP A 52 21.19 17.39 16.91
N GLU A 53 19.87 17.52 16.74
CA GLU A 53 18.92 17.81 17.83
C GLU A 53 18.56 16.58 18.67
N GLY A 54 18.96 15.38 18.26
CA GLY A 54 18.65 14.15 18.99
C GLY A 54 19.43 12.94 18.51
N GLU A 55 19.27 11.85 19.23
CA GLU A 55 19.76 10.53 18.88
C GLU A 55 18.69 9.75 18.14
N VAL A 56 19.00 9.25 16.95
CA VAL A 56 18.11 8.42 16.15
C VAL A 56 18.69 7.02 15.98
N SER A 57 17.92 6.00 16.31
CA SER A 57 18.32 4.59 16.18
C SER A 57 17.22 3.80 15.45
N TYR A 58 17.54 2.59 14.97
CA TYR A 58 16.55 1.70 14.36
C TYR A 58 16.63 0.28 14.92
N LEU A 59 15.50 -0.43 14.88
CA LEU A 59 15.32 -1.72 15.57
C LEU A 59 15.84 -2.90 14.76
N ILE A 60 15.63 -2.90 13.43
CA ILE A 60 15.91 -4.04 12.56
C ILE A 60 17.37 -3.96 12.10
N PRO A 61 18.23 -4.93 12.48
CA PRO A 61 19.66 -4.87 12.17
C PRO A 61 19.93 -4.90 10.66
N ALA A 62 21.06 -4.29 10.28
CA ALA A 62 21.55 -4.30 8.92
C ALA A 62 21.68 -5.73 8.34
N GLY A 63 21.10 -5.98 7.18
CA GLY A 63 21.10 -7.26 6.47
C GLY A 63 20.07 -8.29 7.00
N SER A 64 19.14 -7.86 7.87
CA SER A 64 18.01 -8.70 8.31
C SER A 64 16.81 -8.52 7.39
N GLU A 65 16.03 -9.60 7.23
CA GLU A 65 14.71 -9.56 6.59
C GLU A 65 13.75 -8.66 7.41
N VAL A 66 13.06 -7.75 6.75
CA VAL A 66 12.22 -6.75 7.41
C VAL A 66 10.76 -7.23 7.52
N HIS A 67 10.26 -7.91 6.50
CA HIS A 67 8.86 -8.37 6.45
C HIS A 67 8.52 -9.35 7.57
N ASP A 68 9.44 -10.26 7.91
CA ASP A 68 9.25 -11.30 8.94
C ASP A 68 9.74 -10.86 10.32
N PHE A 69 10.19 -9.62 10.49
CA PHE A 69 10.73 -9.16 11.76
C PHE A 69 9.69 -9.18 12.87
N GLN A 70 10.07 -9.76 14.01
CA GLN A 70 9.30 -9.73 15.25
C GLN A 70 10.13 -9.07 16.35
N PRO A 71 9.60 -8.03 17.05
CA PRO A 71 10.36 -7.32 18.05
C PRO A 71 10.59 -8.19 19.29
N SER A 72 11.84 -8.20 19.76
CA SER A 72 12.21 -8.77 21.05
C SER A 72 11.70 -7.89 22.21
N THR A 73 11.67 -8.44 23.43
CA THR A 73 11.38 -7.67 24.63
C THR A 73 12.31 -6.45 24.80
N LYS A 74 13.56 -6.57 24.34
CA LYS A 74 14.50 -5.44 24.35
C LYS A 74 14.04 -4.35 23.37
N ASN A 75 13.64 -4.72 22.15
CA ASN A 75 13.14 -3.76 21.17
C ASN A 75 11.93 -2.98 21.69
N VAL A 76 10.97 -3.68 22.33
CA VAL A 76 9.81 -3.03 22.97
C VAL A 76 10.25 -2.07 24.08
N ALA A 77 11.19 -2.49 24.94
CA ALA A 77 11.72 -1.63 25.99
C ALA A 77 12.50 -0.42 25.44
N ASP A 78 13.15 -0.55 24.30
CA ASP A 78 13.85 0.57 23.64
C ASP A 78 12.82 1.58 23.08
N ILE A 79 11.70 1.10 22.51
CA ILE A 79 10.58 1.96 22.10
C ILE A 79 9.98 2.69 23.30
N GLU A 80 9.71 1.99 24.41
CA GLU A 80 9.11 2.59 25.61
C GLU A 80 9.97 3.68 26.27
N LYS A 81 11.29 3.64 26.08
CA LYS A 81 12.23 4.63 26.60
C LYS A 81 12.47 5.83 25.66
N ALA A 82 12.01 5.73 24.43
CA ALA A 82 12.15 6.78 23.44
C ALA A 82 11.07 7.87 23.63
N ASP A 83 11.40 9.10 23.27
CA ASP A 83 10.42 10.19 23.19
C ASP A 83 9.48 10.00 22.00
N THR A 84 10.03 9.46 20.89
CA THR A 84 9.30 9.22 19.66
C THR A 84 9.67 7.86 19.06
N PHE A 85 8.64 7.14 18.59
CA PHE A 85 8.78 5.97 17.73
C PHE A 85 8.24 6.28 16.32
N VAL A 86 9.05 6.04 15.29
CA VAL A 86 8.67 6.27 13.89
C VAL A 86 8.69 4.93 13.14
N TYR A 87 7.60 4.61 12.47
CA TYR A 87 7.47 3.42 11.62
C TYR A 87 6.83 3.79 10.29
N LEU A 88 6.89 2.90 9.31
CA LEU A 88 6.35 3.17 7.98
C LEU A 88 4.82 3.01 7.94
N ASN A 89 4.34 1.77 8.08
CA ASN A 89 2.92 1.41 8.13
C ASN A 89 2.73 -0.06 8.55
N GLU A 90 1.49 -0.41 8.89
CA GLU A 90 1.11 -1.73 9.40
C GLU A 90 1.26 -2.86 8.38
N ASN A 91 1.40 -2.56 7.07
CA ASN A 91 1.64 -3.58 6.05
C ASN A 91 3.11 -3.98 5.96
N MET A 92 4.03 -3.12 6.42
CA MET A 92 5.46 -3.43 6.57
C MET A 92 5.77 -3.94 7.97
N GLU A 93 5.36 -3.18 8.98
CA GLU A 93 5.58 -3.52 10.38
C GLU A 93 4.29 -4.07 11.01
N THR A 94 3.91 -5.29 10.62
CA THR A 94 2.68 -5.98 11.06
C THR A 94 2.56 -6.13 12.58
N TRP A 95 3.69 -6.08 13.28
CA TRP A 95 3.79 -6.18 14.74
C TRP A 95 3.44 -4.86 15.48
N VAL A 96 3.50 -3.71 14.81
CA VAL A 96 3.33 -2.39 15.44
C VAL A 96 1.97 -2.22 16.12
N PRO A 97 0.82 -2.61 15.55
CA PRO A 97 -0.48 -2.45 16.22
C PRO A 97 -0.57 -3.17 17.57
N LYS A 98 0.13 -4.30 17.72
CA LYS A 98 0.19 -5.04 18.99
C LYS A 98 1.09 -4.34 20.01
N VAL A 99 2.21 -3.81 19.58
CA VAL A 99 3.14 -3.07 20.44
C VAL A 99 2.51 -1.76 20.88
N GLU A 100 1.91 -1.00 19.96
CA GLU A 100 1.29 0.31 20.27
C GLU A 100 0.18 0.22 21.33
N LYS A 101 -0.58 -0.87 21.35
CA LYS A 101 -1.59 -1.12 22.38
C LYS A 101 -1.01 -1.28 23.81
N ASN A 102 0.27 -1.64 23.91
CA ASN A 102 0.92 -1.98 25.17
C ASN A 102 1.90 -0.91 25.67
N ILE A 103 2.38 -0.01 24.81
CA ILE A 103 3.27 1.09 25.19
C ILE A 103 2.51 2.27 25.77
N ASN A 104 3.21 3.05 26.61
CA ASN A 104 2.64 4.28 27.18
C ASN A 104 2.73 5.44 26.17
N THR A 105 1.70 5.61 25.33
CA THR A 105 1.63 6.67 24.30
C THR A 105 1.58 8.10 24.87
N LYS A 106 1.45 8.26 26.19
CA LYS A 106 1.62 9.58 26.84
C LYS A 106 3.09 9.98 26.92
N HIS A 107 3.98 8.99 27.05
CA HIS A 107 5.43 9.20 27.03
C HIS A 107 5.99 9.09 25.62
N THR A 108 5.90 7.92 25.02
CA THR A 108 6.40 7.68 23.66
C THR A 108 5.36 8.09 22.62
N LYS A 109 5.68 9.07 21.80
CA LYS A 109 4.81 9.48 20.69
C LYS A 109 5.09 8.61 19.46
N VAL A 110 4.04 8.24 18.74
CA VAL A 110 4.13 7.38 17.57
C VAL A 110 3.88 8.19 16.31
N ILE A 111 4.74 8.05 15.31
CA ILE A 111 4.60 8.64 13.97
C ILE A 111 4.55 7.51 12.94
N LYS A 112 3.45 7.42 12.21
CA LYS A 112 3.31 6.61 11.00
C LYS A 112 3.78 7.45 9.82
N ALA A 113 4.92 7.11 9.24
CA ALA A 113 5.57 7.91 8.19
C ALA A 113 4.72 7.99 6.91
N SER A 114 4.00 6.93 6.55
CA SER A 114 3.11 6.92 5.37
C SER A 114 1.69 7.45 5.65
N LYS A 115 1.45 8.11 6.79
CA LYS A 115 0.13 8.66 7.12
C LYS A 115 -0.40 9.56 6.01
N GLY A 116 -1.62 9.28 5.54
CA GLY A 116 -2.27 10.03 4.47
C GLY A 116 -1.78 9.68 3.05
N MET A 117 -0.97 8.64 2.89
CA MET A 117 -0.60 8.08 1.58
C MET A 117 -1.48 6.87 1.28
N ILE A 118 -2.11 6.87 0.12
CA ILE A 118 -2.80 5.70 -0.40
C ILE A 118 -1.77 4.67 -0.86
N LEU A 119 -1.97 3.41 -0.45
CA LEU A 119 -1.10 2.30 -0.78
C LEU A 119 -1.66 1.51 -1.97
N LEU A 120 -0.77 0.96 -2.80
CA LEU A 120 -1.10 0.02 -3.85
C LEU A 120 -1.66 -1.28 -3.26
N PRO A 121 -2.62 -1.95 -3.93
CA PRO A 121 -2.96 -3.32 -3.56
C PRO A 121 -1.72 -4.20 -3.57
N GLY A 122 -1.62 -5.11 -2.60
CA GLY A 122 -0.59 -6.14 -2.58
C GLY A 122 -0.77 -7.10 -3.76
N THR A 123 0.31 -7.74 -4.18
CA THR A 123 0.20 -8.86 -5.12
C THR A 123 -0.28 -10.08 -4.35
N GLU A 124 -1.33 -10.76 -4.85
CA GLU A 124 -1.73 -12.05 -4.30
C GLU A 124 -0.56 -13.04 -4.40
N GLU A 125 -0.11 -13.59 -3.29
CA GLU A 125 0.78 -14.75 -3.30
C GLU A 125 -0.03 -15.94 -3.80
N GLU A 126 0.51 -16.71 -4.78
CA GLU A 126 -0.11 -17.97 -5.21
C GLU A 126 -0.24 -18.88 -3.97
N ASP A 127 -1.45 -19.41 -3.73
CA ASP A 127 -1.84 -20.32 -2.68
C ASP A 127 -0.70 -21.28 -2.26
N HIS A 128 -0.05 -21.01 -1.16
CA HIS A 128 0.59 -22.03 -0.38
C HIS A 128 -0.35 -22.41 0.76
N ASP A 129 -1.03 -23.57 0.60
CA ASP A 129 -1.82 -24.24 1.60
C ASP A 129 -0.93 -24.62 2.81
N HIS A 130 -0.60 -23.63 3.62
CA HIS A 130 0.00 -23.77 4.93
C HIS A 130 -1.03 -23.34 5.96
N GLY A 131 -1.69 -24.31 6.61
CA GLY A 131 -2.66 -24.13 7.69
C GLY A 131 -2.11 -23.37 8.91
N GLY A 132 -1.77 -22.12 8.72
CA GLY A 132 -1.34 -21.13 9.71
C GLY A 132 -1.88 -19.77 9.30
N GLU A 133 -2.16 -18.90 10.25
CA GLU A 133 -2.75 -17.58 10.05
C GLU A 133 -2.12 -16.86 8.84
N GLU A 134 -2.94 -16.63 7.81
CA GLU A 134 -2.54 -15.94 6.58
C GLU A 134 -2.09 -14.51 6.90
N HIS A 135 -0.81 -14.22 6.77
CA HIS A 135 -0.29 -12.86 6.79
C HIS A 135 -0.55 -12.22 5.41
N TYR A 136 -1.77 -11.79 5.19
CA TYR A 136 -2.17 -11.03 4.01
C TYR A 136 -1.51 -9.65 4.08
N HIS A 137 -0.54 -9.38 3.21
CA HIS A 137 -0.16 -8.01 2.90
C HIS A 137 -1.25 -7.43 1.98
N ALA A 138 -2.32 -6.90 2.56
CA ALA A 138 -3.43 -6.32 1.80
C ALA A 138 -2.95 -5.20 0.86
N TYR A 139 -1.85 -4.53 1.21
CA TYR A 139 -1.27 -3.43 0.44
C TYR A 139 0.26 -3.55 0.36
N ASP A 140 0.80 -3.10 -0.79
CA ASP A 140 2.25 -3.00 -1.02
C ASP A 140 2.85 -1.89 -0.13
N PRO A 141 3.81 -2.20 0.77
CA PRO A 141 4.39 -1.21 1.66
C PRO A 141 5.54 -0.38 1.07
N HIS A 142 6.11 -0.73 -0.08
CA HIS A 142 7.42 -0.26 -0.59
C HIS A 142 7.41 1.18 -1.15
N VAL A 143 6.66 2.09 -0.52
CA VAL A 143 6.49 3.49 -0.98
C VAL A 143 7.80 4.27 -1.04
N TRP A 144 8.79 3.92 -0.21
CA TRP A 144 10.08 4.61 -0.16
C TRP A 144 10.94 4.42 -1.40
N LEU A 145 10.66 3.43 -2.24
CA LEU A 145 11.41 3.18 -3.48
C LEU A 145 11.06 4.15 -4.62
N SER A 146 10.03 4.97 -4.44
CA SER A 146 9.81 6.13 -5.30
C SER A 146 10.40 7.40 -4.67
N PRO A 147 11.41 8.05 -5.27
CA PRO A 147 11.92 9.35 -4.82
C PRO A 147 10.83 10.41 -4.67
N LYS A 148 9.83 10.40 -5.54
CA LYS A 148 8.66 11.28 -5.46
C LYS A 148 7.88 11.06 -4.16
N ARG A 149 7.59 9.80 -3.80
CA ARG A 149 6.83 9.45 -2.58
C ARG A 149 7.65 9.62 -1.31
N SER A 150 8.96 9.40 -1.37
CA SER A 150 9.88 9.62 -0.25
C SER A 150 9.90 11.07 0.23
N GLN A 151 9.65 12.04 -0.64
CA GLN A 151 9.46 13.44 -0.23
C GLN A 151 8.30 13.56 0.76
N LYS A 152 7.17 12.89 0.48
CA LYS A 152 6.01 12.90 1.37
C LYS A 152 6.25 12.21 2.71
N LEU A 153 7.04 11.11 2.71
CA LEU A 153 7.46 10.46 3.96
C LEU A 153 8.27 11.42 4.83
N VAL A 154 9.24 12.13 4.26
CA VAL A 154 10.05 13.13 4.97
C VAL A 154 9.20 14.28 5.52
N GLU A 155 8.26 14.79 4.73
CA GLU A 155 7.32 15.82 5.19
C GLU A 155 6.46 15.35 6.35
N THR A 156 5.92 14.12 6.28
CA THR A 156 5.08 13.55 7.34
C THR A 156 5.87 13.34 8.63
N ILE A 157 7.12 12.85 8.53
CA ILE A 157 8.02 12.70 9.68
C ILE A 157 8.34 14.07 10.29
N ARG A 158 8.70 15.06 9.47
CA ARG A 158 8.93 16.46 9.92
C ARG A 158 7.74 17.01 10.68
N ASP A 159 6.55 16.91 10.10
CA ASP A 159 5.34 17.49 10.67
C ASP A 159 4.95 16.78 11.98
N GLY A 160 5.13 15.45 12.04
CA GLY A 160 4.95 14.68 13.26
C GLY A 160 5.93 15.08 14.37
N LEU A 161 7.19 15.26 14.05
CA LEU A 161 8.21 15.73 15.00
C LEU A 161 7.95 17.17 15.46
N ILE A 162 7.56 18.08 14.56
CA ILE A 162 7.19 19.47 14.93
C ILE A 162 5.97 19.49 15.85
N ALA A 163 4.97 18.66 15.61
CA ALA A 163 3.79 18.59 16.45
C ALA A 163 4.12 18.15 17.88
N GLN A 164 5.14 17.32 18.06
CA GLN A 164 5.61 16.83 19.35
C GLN A 164 6.62 17.77 20.02
N HIS A 165 7.45 18.46 19.23
CA HIS A 165 8.54 19.34 19.65
C HIS A 165 8.45 20.70 18.92
N PRO A 166 7.43 21.54 19.25
CA PRO A 166 7.21 22.83 18.55
C PRO A 166 8.37 23.83 18.72
N ASP A 167 9.13 23.70 19.79
CA ASP A 167 10.34 24.47 20.07
C ASP A 167 11.46 24.20 19.04
N LYS A 168 11.50 23.01 18.44
CA LYS A 168 12.47 22.58 17.41
C LYS A 168 11.95 22.78 15.98
N LYS A 169 10.79 23.41 15.79
CA LYS A 169 10.16 23.62 14.45
C LYS A 169 11.13 24.18 13.43
N ALA A 170 11.88 25.23 13.77
CA ALA A 170 12.76 25.91 12.82
C ALA A 170 13.86 24.99 12.29
N VAL A 171 14.51 24.23 13.17
CA VAL A 171 15.62 23.34 12.78
C VAL A 171 15.10 22.13 12.02
N PHE A 172 13.98 21.50 12.44
CA PHE A 172 13.39 20.37 11.72
C PHE A 172 12.92 20.78 10.32
N THR A 173 12.33 21.97 10.18
CA THR A 173 11.96 22.52 8.87
C THR A 173 13.19 22.71 7.98
N THR A 174 14.23 23.38 8.47
CA THR A 174 15.46 23.63 7.72
C THR A 174 16.14 22.33 7.28
N ASN A 175 16.25 21.36 8.18
CA ASN A 175 16.86 20.06 7.90
C ASN A 175 16.05 19.28 6.85
N ALA A 176 14.74 19.22 7.01
CA ALA A 176 13.85 18.57 6.06
C ALA A 176 13.94 19.22 4.67
N GLU A 177 13.89 20.56 4.57
CA GLU A 177 14.03 21.26 3.30
C GLU A 177 15.34 20.96 2.60
N LYS A 178 16.44 20.88 3.35
CA LYS A 178 17.77 20.51 2.79
C LYS A 178 17.75 19.10 2.20
N TYR A 179 17.10 18.14 2.87
CA TYR A 179 17.03 16.77 2.39
C TYR A 179 16.02 16.62 1.25
N LEU A 180 14.88 17.29 1.33
CA LEU A 180 13.88 17.34 0.26
C LEU A 180 14.46 17.84 -1.07
N LYS A 181 15.38 18.81 -1.04
CA LYS A 181 16.09 19.24 -2.26
C LYS A 181 16.90 18.12 -2.91
N LYS A 182 17.52 17.23 -2.11
CA LYS A 182 18.22 16.05 -2.66
C LYS A 182 17.24 15.06 -3.28
N LEU A 183 16.11 14.80 -2.61
CA LEU A 183 15.07 13.91 -3.14
C LEU A 183 14.41 14.48 -4.41
N GLN A 184 14.19 15.78 -4.47
CA GLN A 184 13.67 16.46 -5.67
C GLN A 184 14.66 16.38 -6.85
N ALA A 185 15.95 16.50 -6.60
CA ALA A 185 16.97 16.31 -7.63
C ALA A 185 16.97 14.87 -8.14
N LEU A 186 16.91 13.90 -7.24
CA LEU A 186 16.83 12.48 -7.59
C LEU A 186 15.54 12.15 -8.36
N ASP A 187 14.39 12.67 -7.93
CA ASP A 187 13.09 12.53 -8.61
C ASP A 187 13.15 13.07 -10.05
N LYS A 188 13.78 14.21 -10.22
CA LYS A 188 14.01 14.80 -11.54
C LYS A 188 14.90 13.91 -12.41
N GLU A 189 16.00 13.37 -11.88
CA GLU A 189 16.90 12.45 -12.62
C GLU A 189 16.16 11.20 -13.09
N TYR A 190 15.31 10.60 -12.23
CA TYR A 190 14.45 9.47 -12.58
C TYR A 190 13.44 9.83 -13.67
N THR A 191 12.77 10.97 -13.52
CA THR A 191 11.79 11.48 -14.50
C THR A 191 12.45 11.69 -15.86
N GLU A 192 13.60 12.36 -15.91
CA GLU A 192 14.33 12.64 -17.15
C GLU A 192 14.82 11.34 -17.82
N ALA A 193 15.39 10.41 -17.05
CA ALA A 193 15.88 9.14 -17.56
C ALA A 193 14.76 8.30 -18.18
N PHE A 194 13.63 8.17 -17.49
CA PHE A 194 12.58 7.26 -17.93
C PHE A 194 11.56 7.89 -18.90
N SER A 195 11.53 9.22 -19.01
CA SER A 195 10.78 9.90 -20.09
C SER A 195 11.26 9.48 -21.48
N GLN A 196 12.52 9.11 -21.60
CA GLN A 196 13.17 8.67 -22.85
C GLN A 196 13.39 7.14 -22.91
N ALA A 197 12.81 6.39 -21.97
CA ALA A 197 12.98 4.95 -21.89
C ALA A 197 12.48 4.25 -23.17
N LYS A 198 13.36 3.45 -23.79
CA LYS A 198 13.07 2.63 -24.97
C LYS A 198 12.38 1.33 -24.59
N GLN A 199 12.74 0.75 -23.45
CA GLN A 199 12.07 -0.37 -22.81
C GLN A 199 11.50 0.09 -21.48
N LYS A 200 10.19 -0.10 -21.27
CA LYS A 200 9.48 0.35 -20.08
C LYS A 200 9.23 -0.74 -19.06
N SER A 201 9.48 -1.99 -19.41
CA SER A 201 9.27 -3.11 -18.47
C SER A 201 10.60 -3.69 -18.00
N PHE A 202 10.64 -4.12 -16.76
CA PHE A 202 11.82 -4.74 -16.13
C PHE A 202 11.41 -5.89 -15.22
N VAL A 203 12.25 -6.92 -15.13
CA VAL A 203 11.98 -8.13 -14.35
C VAL A 203 12.78 -8.12 -13.07
N THR A 204 12.10 -8.28 -11.93
CA THR A 204 12.72 -8.30 -10.59
C THR A 204 12.49 -9.61 -9.87
N GLN A 205 13.30 -9.90 -8.86
CA GLN A 205 13.11 -11.05 -8.00
C GLN A 205 11.79 -10.94 -7.24
N HIS A 206 11.59 -9.93 -6.40
CA HIS A 206 10.34 -9.72 -5.69
C HIS A 206 9.64 -8.40 -6.08
N SER A 207 8.40 -8.22 -5.62
CA SER A 207 7.51 -7.12 -6.03
C SER A 207 7.68 -5.88 -5.15
N ALA A 208 8.89 -5.29 -5.09
CA ALA A 208 9.14 -4.09 -4.28
C ALA A 208 9.03 -2.77 -5.06
N PHE A 209 9.17 -2.79 -6.37
CA PHE A 209 9.38 -1.59 -7.18
C PHE A 209 8.12 -1.06 -7.88
N ALA A 210 6.92 -1.49 -7.44
CA ALA A 210 5.67 -1.10 -8.08
C ALA A 210 5.42 0.42 -8.03
N TYR A 211 5.72 1.08 -6.91
CA TYR A 211 5.59 2.55 -6.80
C TYR A 211 6.58 3.30 -7.69
N LEU A 212 7.84 2.84 -7.75
CA LEU A 212 8.83 3.40 -8.66
C LEU A 212 8.35 3.23 -10.12
N ALA A 213 7.95 2.03 -10.49
CA ALA A 213 7.47 1.75 -11.83
C ALA A 213 6.28 2.66 -12.20
N LEU A 214 5.29 2.76 -11.31
CA LEU A 214 4.09 3.56 -11.52
C LEU A 214 4.42 5.04 -11.69
N ASP A 215 5.20 5.63 -10.77
CA ASP A 215 5.45 7.07 -10.73
C ASP A 215 6.31 7.55 -11.93
N TYR A 216 7.13 6.65 -12.51
CA TYR A 216 8.01 6.97 -13.65
C TYR A 216 7.60 6.30 -14.97
N GLY A 217 6.37 5.76 -15.04
CA GLY A 217 5.80 5.21 -16.28
C GLY A 217 6.48 3.93 -16.77
N LEU A 218 7.03 3.14 -15.85
CA LEU A 218 7.59 1.82 -16.08
C LEU A 218 6.59 0.73 -15.68
N THR A 219 6.93 -0.52 -15.97
CA THR A 219 6.18 -1.71 -15.55
C THR A 219 7.14 -2.72 -14.92
N GLN A 220 6.91 -3.06 -13.66
CA GLN A 220 7.61 -4.13 -12.98
C GLN A 220 6.96 -5.48 -13.29
N VAL A 221 7.76 -6.51 -13.56
CA VAL A 221 7.33 -7.90 -13.66
C VAL A 221 8.08 -8.70 -12.59
N PRO A 222 7.45 -9.01 -11.46
CA PRO A 222 8.10 -9.72 -10.37
C PRO A 222 8.13 -11.24 -10.63
N ILE A 223 9.19 -11.91 -10.18
CA ILE A 223 9.31 -13.37 -10.14
C ILE A 223 8.56 -13.94 -8.93
N SER A 224 8.77 -13.33 -7.76
CA SER A 224 8.15 -13.66 -6.48
C SER A 224 7.14 -12.59 -6.05
N GLY A 225 6.43 -12.82 -4.94
CA GLY A 225 5.52 -11.86 -4.33
C GLY A 225 6.20 -10.66 -3.68
N VAL A 226 5.57 -10.08 -2.65
CA VAL A 226 6.09 -8.89 -1.92
C VAL A 226 7.21 -9.22 -0.92
N SER A 227 7.48 -10.49 -0.64
CA SER A 227 8.62 -10.95 0.18
C SER A 227 9.70 -11.56 -0.70
N ALA A 228 10.96 -11.14 -0.47
CA ALA A 228 12.12 -11.64 -1.21
C ALA A 228 12.45 -13.12 -0.93
N GLU A 229 11.98 -13.66 0.20
CA GLU A 229 12.26 -15.04 0.63
C GLU A 229 11.30 -16.08 0.03
N SER A 230 10.25 -15.67 -0.65
CA SER A 230 9.31 -16.58 -1.31
C SER A 230 9.96 -17.26 -2.52
N ASP A 231 10.16 -18.56 -2.45
CA ASP A 231 10.65 -19.36 -3.58
C ASP A 231 9.55 -19.53 -4.64
N PRO A 232 9.76 -19.10 -5.89
CA PRO A 232 8.77 -19.27 -6.94
C PRO A 232 8.55 -20.75 -7.28
N SER A 233 7.29 -21.13 -7.53
CA SER A 233 6.96 -22.49 -7.95
C SER A 233 7.63 -22.87 -9.28
N ALA A 234 7.84 -24.17 -9.53
CA ALA A 234 8.38 -24.66 -10.80
C ALA A 234 7.52 -24.22 -12.00
N LYS A 235 6.20 -24.13 -11.82
CA LYS A 235 5.26 -23.62 -12.81
C LYS A 235 5.52 -22.13 -13.10
N ARG A 236 5.78 -21.35 -12.04
CA ARG A 236 6.10 -19.91 -12.17
C ARG A 236 7.42 -19.69 -12.90
N ILE A 237 8.46 -20.47 -12.58
CA ILE A 237 9.76 -20.43 -13.28
C ILE A 237 9.58 -20.75 -14.78
N ALA A 238 8.78 -21.74 -15.14
CA ALA A 238 8.51 -22.10 -16.52
C ALA A 238 7.75 -21.00 -17.27
N SER A 239 6.75 -20.35 -16.64
CA SER A 239 6.04 -19.22 -17.25
C SER A 239 6.96 -18.03 -17.50
N LEU A 240 7.82 -17.71 -16.53
CA LEU A 240 8.79 -16.64 -16.64
C LEU A 240 9.86 -16.90 -17.70
N SER A 241 10.34 -18.15 -17.83
CA SER A 241 11.26 -18.54 -18.90
C SER A 241 10.65 -18.26 -20.29
N LYS A 242 9.38 -18.64 -20.46
CA LYS A 242 8.64 -18.34 -21.67
C LYS A 242 8.49 -16.83 -21.90
N TYR A 243 8.07 -16.10 -20.89
CA TYR A 243 7.87 -14.65 -20.91
C TYR A 243 9.17 -13.91 -21.26
N VAL A 244 10.27 -14.24 -20.59
CA VAL A 244 11.59 -13.65 -20.85
C VAL A 244 12.04 -13.90 -22.29
N SER A 245 11.82 -15.11 -22.84
CA SER A 245 12.17 -15.45 -24.22
C SER A 245 11.26 -14.74 -25.24
N GLU A 246 9.95 -14.64 -24.95
CA GLU A 246 8.97 -14.01 -25.83
C GLU A 246 9.26 -12.52 -26.01
N TYR A 247 9.60 -11.82 -24.94
CA TYR A 247 9.83 -10.39 -24.94
C TYR A 247 11.31 -9.98 -25.09
N ASP A 248 12.22 -10.94 -25.27
CA ASP A 248 13.67 -10.72 -25.47
C ASP A 248 14.30 -9.92 -24.29
N ILE A 249 13.92 -10.27 -23.05
CA ILE A 249 14.41 -9.62 -21.84
C ILE A 249 15.91 -9.90 -21.67
N LYS A 250 16.71 -8.87 -21.42
CA LYS A 250 18.17 -8.98 -21.35
C LYS A 250 18.69 -9.08 -19.93
N TYR A 251 17.97 -8.52 -18.96
CA TYR A 251 18.38 -8.47 -17.56
C TYR A 251 17.25 -8.91 -16.63
N ILE A 252 17.63 -9.65 -15.58
CA ILE A 252 16.79 -9.92 -14.41
C ILE A 252 17.48 -9.25 -13.21
N TYR A 253 16.70 -8.50 -12.43
CA TYR A 253 17.20 -7.73 -11.29
C TYR A 253 17.02 -8.49 -9.98
N PHE A 254 18.08 -8.52 -9.19
CA PHE A 254 18.13 -9.17 -7.88
C PHE A 254 18.51 -8.18 -6.82
N GLU A 255 18.18 -8.54 -5.59
CA GLU A 255 18.64 -7.86 -4.41
C GLU A 255 20.05 -8.29 -4.05
N GLU A 256 20.82 -7.38 -3.46
CA GLU A 256 22.18 -7.64 -3.03
C GLU A 256 22.25 -8.71 -1.92
N ASN A 257 21.22 -8.76 -1.06
CA ASN A 257 21.17 -9.61 0.13
C ASN A 257 20.38 -10.92 -0.05
N ALA A 258 19.56 -11.03 -1.09
CA ALA A 258 18.71 -12.19 -1.29
C ALA A 258 19.50 -13.41 -1.82
N SER A 259 19.00 -14.62 -1.51
CA SER A 259 19.53 -15.88 -2.05
C SER A 259 19.41 -15.88 -3.58
N SER A 260 20.47 -15.40 -4.25
CA SER A 260 20.52 -15.26 -5.70
C SER A 260 20.54 -16.59 -6.47
N SER A 261 20.34 -17.75 -5.80
CA SER A 261 20.49 -19.05 -6.43
C SER A 261 19.40 -19.34 -7.47
N ILE A 262 18.15 -19.08 -7.15
CA ILE A 262 16.99 -19.34 -8.03
C ILE A 262 17.05 -18.44 -9.24
N ALA A 263 17.28 -17.22 -9.01
CA ALA A 263 17.30 -16.24 -10.05
C ALA A 263 18.54 -16.35 -10.94
N LYS A 264 19.69 -16.75 -10.42
CA LYS A 264 20.85 -17.15 -11.23
C LYS A 264 20.53 -18.39 -12.07
N THR A 265 19.82 -19.36 -11.47
CA THR A 265 19.36 -20.54 -12.21
C THR A 265 18.44 -20.13 -13.36
N LEU A 266 17.43 -19.32 -13.11
CA LEU A 266 16.53 -18.81 -14.13
C LEU A 266 17.31 -18.02 -15.22
N ALA A 267 18.17 -17.08 -14.81
CA ALA A 267 18.98 -16.31 -15.73
C ALA A 267 19.87 -17.20 -16.63
N ASN A 268 20.44 -18.26 -16.06
CA ASN A 268 21.24 -19.24 -16.83
C ASN A 268 20.39 -20.08 -17.77
N GLU A 269 19.21 -20.53 -17.34
CA GLU A 269 18.30 -21.34 -18.14
C GLU A 269 17.78 -20.58 -19.38
N VAL A 270 17.48 -19.29 -19.23
CA VAL A 270 16.95 -18.46 -20.33
C VAL A 270 18.02 -17.61 -21.03
N GLY A 271 19.28 -17.68 -20.60
CA GLY A 271 20.40 -17.00 -21.25
C GLY A 271 20.41 -15.47 -21.07
N VAL A 272 19.87 -14.94 -19.97
CA VAL A 272 19.85 -13.51 -19.65
C VAL A 272 20.95 -13.13 -18.65
N LYS A 273 21.24 -11.84 -18.55
CA LYS A 273 22.19 -11.29 -17.56
C LYS A 273 21.46 -10.99 -16.23
N THR A 274 22.24 -10.94 -15.17
CA THR A 274 21.77 -10.48 -13.87
C THR A 274 22.31 -9.08 -13.56
N ALA A 275 21.53 -8.26 -12.87
CA ALA A 275 21.93 -6.97 -12.32
C ALA A 275 21.37 -6.80 -10.91
N VAL A 276 21.92 -5.87 -10.13
CA VAL A 276 21.44 -5.58 -8.79
C VAL A 276 20.43 -4.42 -8.86
N LEU A 277 19.31 -4.59 -8.18
CA LEU A 277 18.35 -3.52 -7.88
C LEU A 277 18.02 -3.63 -6.39
N ASN A 278 18.48 -2.66 -5.61
CA ASN A 278 18.45 -2.72 -4.16
C ASN A 278 17.12 -2.13 -3.63
N PRO A 279 16.29 -2.89 -2.87
CA PRO A 279 15.05 -2.37 -2.29
C PRO A 279 15.29 -1.46 -1.08
N ILE A 280 16.55 -1.29 -0.63
CA ILE A 280 16.96 -0.41 0.46
C ILE A 280 16.19 -0.69 1.77
N GLU A 281 15.77 -1.89 2.00
CA GLU A 281 15.17 -2.30 3.29
C GLU A 281 16.20 -2.25 4.41
N SER A 282 17.45 -2.53 4.07
CA SER A 282 18.63 -2.35 4.92
C SER A 282 19.85 -2.04 4.07
N LEU A 283 20.88 -1.43 4.66
CA LEU A 283 22.19 -1.37 4.06
C LEU A 283 23.13 -2.41 4.68
N THR A 284 24.01 -2.97 3.87
CA THR A 284 25.06 -3.86 4.37
C THR A 284 26.07 -3.08 5.22
N LYS A 285 26.78 -3.78 6.10
CA LYS A 285 27.85 -3.15 6.91
C LYS A 285 28.92 -2.49 6.06
N ASP A 286 29.18 -3.02 4.87
CA ASP A 286 30.19 -2.47 3.98
C ASP A 286 29.69 -1.22 3.25
N GLN A 287 28.43 -1.15 2.89
CA GLN A 287 27.79 0.06 2.36
C GLN A 287 27.80 1.18 3.40
N LEU A 288 27.40 0.89 4.64
CA LEU A 288 27.46 1.86 5.74
C LEU A 288 28.90 2.37 6.00
N LYS A 289 29.91 1.50 5.95
CA LYS A 289 31.35 1.90 6.09
C LYS A 289 31.83 2.79 4.95
N LYS A 290 31.28 2.60 3.74
CA LYS A 290 31.58 3.44 2.57
C LYS A 290 30.86 4.79 2.61
N GLY A 291 29.95 4.98 3.57
CA GLY A 291 29.13 6.19 3.69
C GLY A 291 28.00 6.24 2.67
N GLU A 292 27.56 5.09 2.16
CA GLU A 292 26.38 5.02 1.31
C GLU A 292 25.13 5.38 2.11
N ASP A 293 24.21 6.05 1.45
CA ASP A 293 22.92 6.50 1.99
C ASP A 293 21.79 6.19 1.00
N TYR A 294 20.56 6.51 1.38
CA TYR A 294 19.39 6.31 0.51
C TYR A 294 19.58 6.93 -0.88
N VAL A 295 20.10 8.15 -0.98
CA VAL A 295 20.25 8.88 -2.25
C VAL A 295 21.30 8.20 -3.13
N SER A 296 22.44 7.81 -2.56
CA SER A 296 23.49 7.12 -3.31
C SER A 296 23.05 5.77 -3.84
N VAL A 297 22.33 4.97 -3.04
CA VAL A 297 21.84 3.66 -3.47
C VAL A 297 20.74 3.80 -4.52
N MET A 298 19.83 4.75 -4.38
CA MET A 298 18.84 5.05 -5.42
C MET A 298 19.50 5.53 -6.72
N THR A 299 20.60 6.29 -6.64
CA THR A 299 21.38 6.67 -7.84
C THR A 299 21.98 5.45 -8.54
N GLU A 300 22.48 4.46 -7.79
CA GLU A 300 22.95 3.19 -8.37
C GLU A 300 21.79 2.36 -8.95
N ASN A 301 20.62 2.34 -8.28
CA ASN A 301 19.41 1.72 -8.82
C ASN A 301 18.99 2.32 -10.16
N LEU A 302 19.07 3.64 -10.31
CA LEU A 302 18.80 4.32 -11.58
C LEU A 302 19.77 3.84 -12.68
N LYS A 303 21.05 3.76 -12.39
CA LYS A 303 22.07 3.24 -13.34
C LYS A 303 21.81 1.80 -13.72
N SER A 304 21.42 0.97 -12.75
CA SER A 304 21.03 -0.42 -12.98
C SER A 304 19.83 -0.53 -13.91
N LEU A 305 18.75 0.18 -13.64
CA LEU A 305 17.55 0.15 -14.47
C LEU A 305 17.81 0.61 -15.90
N ARG A 306 18.73 1.55 -16.11
CA ARG A 306 19.13 2.00 -17.44
C ARG A 306 19.78 0.93 -18.30
N LEU A 307 20.31 -0.15 -17.72
CA LEU A 307 20.78 -1.32 -18.49
C LEU A 307 19.63 -1.96 -19.32
N THR A 308 18.40 -1.84 -18.85
CA THR A 308 17.19 -2.28 -19.55
C THR A 308 16.53 -1.13 -20.31
N THR A 309 16.30 0.00 -19.63
CA THR A 309 15.43 1.07 -20.16
C THR A 309 16.05 1.87 -21.30
N ASP A 310 17.39 1.94 -21.40
CA ASP A 310 18.09 2.63 -22.49
C ASP A 310 18.22 1.76 -23.78
N VAL A 311 17.88 0.48 -23.70
CA VAL A 311 18.03 -0.47 -24.82
C VAL A 311 16.69 -0.71 -25.48
N GLU A 312 16.65 -0.72 -26.80
CA GLU A 312 15.44 -1.10 -27.52
C GLU A 312 15.09 -2.56 -27.26
N GLY A 313 13.82 -2.81 -26.98
CA GLY A 313 13.25 -4.13 -26.76
C GLY A 313 11.85 -4.22 -27.33
N LYS A 314 11.28 -5.42 -27.32
CA LYS A 314 9.85 -5.60 -27.66
C LYS A 314 8.99 -4.88 -26.61
N ASP A 315 7.84 -4.40 -27.04
CA ASP A 315 6.83 -3.88 -26.13
C ASP A 315 6.33 -5.03 -25.24
N ILE A 316 6.70 -4.99 -23.96
CA ILE A 316 6.38 -6.04 -22.99
C ILE A 316 4.99 -5.73 -22.44
N GLN A 317 4.03 -6.59 -22.79
CA GLN A 317 2.72 -6.54 -22.18
C GLN A 317 2.79 -7.21 -20.79
N PRO A 318 2.04 -6.70 -19.77
CA PRO A 318 1.88 -7.43 -18.52
C PRO A 318 1.47 -8.87 -18.80
N GLU A 319 1.93 -9.82 -17.98
CA GLU A 319 1.46 -11.20 -18.09
C GLU A 319 -0.07 -11.21 -18.14
N ASP A 320 -0.62 -11.93 -19.12
CA ASP A 320 -2.08 -12.05 -19.27
C ASP A 320 -2.65 -12.91 -18.12
N ARG A 321 -2.96 -12.23 -17.03
CA ARG A 321 -3.75 -12.77 -15.92
C ARG A 321 -5.24 -12.55 -16.15
N SER A 322 -5.70 -12.57 -17.40
CA SER A 322 -7.09 -12.27 -17.76
C SER A 322 -8.10 -13.21 -17.06
N ASN A 323 -7.68 -14.42 -16.70
CA ASN A 323 -8.53 -15.33 -15.92
C ASN A 323 -8.65 -14.91 -14.45
N ASP A 324 -7.60 -14.33 -13.85
CA ASP A 324 -7.62 -13.84 -12.47
C ASP A 324 -8.52 -12.61 -12.33
N LYS A 325 -8.73 -11.87 -13.44
CA LYS A 325 -9.63 -10.71 -13.50
C LYS A 325 -11.09 -11.07 -13.81
N LYS A 326 -11.40 -12.34 -14.13
CA LYS A 326 -12.78 -12.79 -14.39
C LYS A 326 -13.48 -13.24 -13.11
N THR A 327 -13.64 -12.29 -12.19
CA THR A 327 -14.32 -12.49 -10.91
C THR A 327 -15.76 -12.01 -10.98
N VAL A 328 -16.58 -12.44 -10.05
CA VAL A 328 -17.96 -11.93 -9.86
C VAL A 328 -17.94 -10.40 -9.68
N GLN A 329 -17.03 -9.87 -8.88
CA GLN A 329 -16.87 -8.43 -8.65
C GLN A 329 -16.58 -7.66 -9.94
N ASN A 330 -15.84 -8.28 -10.88
CA ASN A 330 -15.55 -7.69 -12.17
C ASN A 330 -16.65 -7.92 -13.22
N GLY A 331 -17.80 -8.48 -12.82
CA GLY A 331 -18.95 -8.70 -13.67
C GLY A 331 -18.87 -9.95 -14.55
N TYR A 332 -18.12 -10.97 -14.12
CA TYR A 332 -18.04 -12.27 -14.80
C TYR A 332 -18.69 -13.35 -13.96
N PHE A 333 -19.92 -13.70 -14.28
CA PHE A 333 -20.69 -14.76 -13.62
C PHE A 333 -21.76 -15.34 -14.57
N ASP A 334 -22.24 -16.53 -14.27
CA ASP A 334 -23.37 -17.13 -14.96
C ASP A 334 -24.69 -16.63 -14.33
N ASP A 335 -25.70 -16.38 -15.16
CA ASP A 335 -27.02 -15.87 -14.69
C ASP A 335 -27.68 -16.82 -13.66
N LYS A 336 -27.44 -18.13 -13.78
CA LYS A 336 -27.95 -19.17 -12.86
C LYS A 336 -27.38 -19.08 -11.44
N ASP A 337 -26.23 -18.42 -11.28
CA ASP A 337 -25.52 -18.32 -10.00
C ASP A 337 -26.03 -17.15 -9.15
N VAL A 338 -26.79 -16.23 -9.78
CA VAL A 338 -27.41 -15.08 -9.08
C VAL A 338 -28.54 -15.57 -8.18
N LYS A 339 -28.53 -15.13 -6.93
CA LYS A 339 -29.54 -15.45 -5.91
C LYS A 339 -30.33 -14.22 -5.49
N ASP A 340 -31.56 -14.46 -4.99
CA ASP A 340 -32.32 -13.43 -4.29
C ASP A 340 -31.57 -13.01 -3.02
N ARG A 341 -31.66 -11.72 -2.67
CA ARG A 341 -31.04 -11.13 -1.49
C ARG A 341 -32.07 -10.36 -0.66
N GLU A 342 -31.86 -10.33 0.64
CA GLU A 342 -32.74 -9.63 1.56
C GLU A 342 -32.17 -8.25 1.92
N LEU A 343 -33.04 -7.31 2.31
CA LEU A 343 -32.59 -5.98 2.75
C LEU A 343 -31.62 -6.03 3.94
N SER A 344 -31.63 -7.12 4.68
CA SER A 344 -30.68 -7.38 5.77
C SER A 344 -29.23 -7.40 5.34
N ASP A 345 -28.92 -7.74 4.09
CA ASP A 345 -27.55 -7.76 3.53
C ASP A 345 -26.92 -6.36 3.49
N TRP A 346 -27.77 -5.33 3.42
CA TRP A 346 -27.37 -3.91 3.44
C TRP A 346 -27.63 -3.23 4.79
N SER A 347 -27.96 -3.98 5.85
CA SER A 347 -28.26 -3.38 7.17
C SER A 347 -27.06 -2.60 7.71
N GLY A 348 -27.33 -1.39 8.22
CA GLY A 348 -26.29 -0.56 8.82
C GLY A 348 -26.51 0.93 8.63
N GLU A 349 -25.51 1.70 9.06
CA GLU A 349 -25.39 3.12 8.80
C GLU A 349 -24.37 3.37 7.69
N TRP A 350 -24.78 4.12 6.69
CA TRP A 350 -24.05 4.33 5.45
C TRP A 350 -23.86 5.82 5.18
N GLN A 351 -22.68 6.23 4.72
CA GLN A 351 -22.36 7.60 4.34
C GLN A 351 -22.05 7.70 2.86
N SER A 352 -22.47 8.80 2.25
CA SER A 352 -22.16 9.11 0.85
C SER A 352 -20.66 9.37 0.67
N VAL A 353 -20.09 8.85 -0.41
CA VAL A 353 -18.72 9.13 -0.81
C VAL A 353 -18.57 10.51 -1.47
N TYR A 354 -19.66 11.12 -1.91
CA TYR A 354 -19.65 12.37 -2.66
C TYR A 354 -19.01 13.57 -1.94
N PRO A 355 -19.22 13.80 -0.63
CA PRO A 355 -18.50 14.85 0.10
C PRO A 355 -16.98 14.71 0.07
N PHE A 356 -16.45 13.47 0.17
CA PHE A 356 -15.01 13.21 0.14
C PHE A 356 -14.38 13.43 -1.25
N LEU A 357 -15.19 13.32 -2.31
CA LEU A 357 -14.78 13.73 -3.65
C LEU A 357 -14.70 15.24 -3.76
N GLN A 358 -15.68 15.96 -3.17
CA GLN A 358 -15.75 17.41 -3.25
C GLN A 358 -14.64 18.13 -2.47
N ASP A 359 -14.25 17.59 -1.30
CA ASP A 359 -13.22 18.16 -0.44
C ASP A 359 -11.79 17.77 -0.84
N GLY A 360 -11.62 16.92 -1.88
CA GLY A 360 -10.33 16.48 -2.40
C GLY A 360 -9.74 15.26 -1.70
N THR A 361 -10.41 14.66 -0.71
CA THR A 361 -9.94 13.44 -0.03
C THR A 361 -9.68 12.29 -1.00
N LEU A 362 -10.45 12.21 -2.10
CA LEU A 362 -10.32 11.17 -3.11
C LEU A 362 -9.32 11.50 -4.25
N ASP A 363 -8.67 12.65 -4.24
CA ASP A 363 -7.82 13.07 -5.37
C ASP A 363 -6.68 12.08 -5.65
N GLN A 364 -6.08 11.50 -4.62
CA GLN A 364 -5.06 10.45 -4.77
C GLN A 364 -5.59 9.19 -5.50
N VAL A 365 -6.87 8.86 -5.34
CA VAL A 365 -7.51 7.73 -6.05
C VAL A 365 -7.53 7.99 -7.56
N PHE A 366 -7.85 9.21 -7.96
CA PHE A 366 -7.92 9.59 -9.38
C PHE A 366 -6.54 9.72 -10.02
N GLU A 367 -5.57 10.26 -9.28
CA GLU A 367 -4.16 10.24 -9.68
C GLU A 367 -3.70 8.80 -9.94
N TYR A 368 -4.00 7.91 -9.01
CA TYR A 368 -3.65 6.51 -9.10
C TYR A 368 -4.29 5.82 -10.32
N LYS A 369 -5.62 5.98 -10.50
CA LYS A 369 -6.34 5.41 -11.66
C LYS A 369 -5.77 5.94 -12.99
N SER A 370 -5.37 7.20 -13.06
CA SER A 370 -4.77 7.80 -14.27
C SER A 370 -3.40 7.24 -14.61
N LEU A 371 -2.62 6.88 -13.60
CA LEU A 371 -1.30 6.24 -13.79
C LEU A 371 -1.43 4.78 -14.25
N LEU A 372 -2.43 4.06 -13.73
CA LEU A 372 -2.68 2.67 -14.09
C LEU A 372 -3.23 2.49 -15.50
N ASN A 373 -4.27 3.23 -15.85
CA ASN A 373 -5.06 2.95 -17.05
C ASN A 373 -4.70 3.83 -18.25
N LYS A 374 -4.13 5.01 -18.04
CA LYS A 374 -3.68 5.98 -19.07
C LYS A 374 -4.75 6.40 -20.10
N ASP A 375 -6.02 6.02 -19.90
CA ASP A 375 -7.15 6.37 -20.76
C ASP A 375 -7.75 7.73 -20.42
N LYS A 376 -7.55 8.19 -19.18
CA LYS A 376 -8.00 9.47 -18.64
C LYS A 376 -6.94 10.10 -17.74
N THR A 377 -6.91 11.42 -17.70
CA THR A 377 -6.17 12.18 -16.69
C THR A 377 -6.87 12.07 -15.32
N ALA A 378 -6.16 12.39 -14.24
CA ALA A 378 -6.75 12.43 -12.89
C ALA A 378 -7.97 13.37 -12.83
N GLN A 379 -7.90 14.51 -13.53
CA GLN A 379 -9.01 15.47 -13.60
C GLN A 379 -10.23 14.89 -14.33
N GLU A 380 -10.04 14.21 -15.46
CA GLU A 380 -11.13 13.54 -16.20
C GLU A 380 -11.75 12.40 -15.39
N TYR A 381 -10.95 11.64 -14.62
CA TYR A 381 -11.47 10.68 -13.65
C TYR A 381 -12.31 11.38 -12.58
N LYS A 382 -11.82 12.47 -11.98
CA LYS A 382 -12.56 13.24 -10.99
C LYS A 382 -13.91 13.73 -11.53
N GLU A 383 -13.94 14.25 -12.75
CA GLU A 383 -15.18 14.71 -13.42
C GLU A 383 -16.16 13.54 -13.65
N TYR A 384 -15.67 12.40 -14.12
CA TYR A 384 -16.46 11.19 -14.34
C TYR A 384 -17.10 10.70 -13.03
N TYR A 385 -16.33 10.58 -11.95
CA TYR A 385 -16.83 10.17 -10.65
C TYR A 385 -17.70 11.25 -9.98
N THR A 386 -17.46 12.54 -10.25
CA THR A 386 -18.34 13.62 -9.78
C THR A 386 -19.75 13.43 -10.32
N LYS A 387 -19.89 13.16 -11.63
CA LYS A 387 -21.20 12.87 -12.24
C LYS A 387 -21.81 11.60 -11.64
N GLY A 388 -21.01 10.55 -11.49
CA GLY A 388 -21.47 9.27 -10.97
C GLY A 388 -21.97 9.30 -9.54
N TYR A 389 -21.26 9.98 -8.66
CA TYR A 389 -21.52 9.99 -7.21
C TYR A 389 -22.45 11.09 -6.74
N GLN A 390 -22.79 12.06 -7.60
CA GLN A 390 -23.59 13.22 -7.23
C GLN A 390 -24.92 12.82 -6.58
N THR A 391 -25.17 13.33 -5.37
CA THR A 391 -26.39 13.11 -4.60
C THR A 391 -26.57 14.20 -3.55
N ASP A 392 -27.82 14.45 -3.15
CA ASP A 392 -28.18 15.29 -1.99
C ASP A 392 -28.41 14.45 -0.71
N VAL A 393 -28.38 13.10 -0.81
CA VAL A 393 -28.51 12.21 0.33
C VAL A 393 -27.13 11.93 0.95
N SER A 394 -26.91 12.49 2.13
CA SER A 394 -25.62 12.37 2.83
C SER A 394 -25.48 11.07 3.62
N LYS A 395 -26.59 10.51 4.11
CA LYS A 395 -26.62 9.32 4.97
C LYS A 395 -27.84 8.44 4.67
N ILE A 396 -27.63 7.12 4.72
CA ILE A 396 -28.69 6.11 4.67
C ILE A 396 -28.55 5.19 5.88
N VAL A 397 -29.67 4.95 6.58
CA VAL A 397 -29.76 3.93 7.65
C VAL A 397 -30.72 2.84 7.20
N ILE A 398 -30.26 1.60 7.20
CA ILE A 398 -31.02 0.43 6.74
C ILE A 398 -31.22 -0.52 7.91
N ASP A 399 -32.51 -0.79 8.26
CA ASP A 399 -32.89 -1.82 9.22
C ASP A 399 -33.59 -2.96 8.46
N GLY A 400 -32.81 -3.99 8.10
CA GLY A 400 -33.30 -5.12 7.33
C GLY A 400 -34.34 -5.95 8.08
N LYS A 401 -34.33 -5.96 9.42
CA LYS A 401 -35.34 -6.66 10.22
C LYS A 401 -36.72 -5.98 10.17
N LYS A 402 -36.73 -4.65 10.11
CA LYS A 402 -37.94 -3.84 9.99
C LYS A 402 -38.32 -3.56 8.54
N MET A 403 -37.45 -3.95 7.60
CA MET A 403 -37.59 -3.61 6.18
C MET A 403 -37.71 -2.10 5.95
N THR A 404 -36.93 -1.27 6.68
CA THR A 404 -36.96 0.19 6.58
C THR A 404 -35.65 0.77 6.09
N MET A 405 -35.76 1.86 5.31
CA MET A 405 -34.64 2.71 4.94
C MET A 405 -34.93 4.16 5.33
N THR A 406 -33.97 4.80 5.99
CA THR A 406 -34.02 6.23 6.34
C THR A 406 -33.01 6.98 5.50
N PHE A 407 -33.46 7.93 4.71
CA PHE A 407 -32.62 8.80 3.87
C PHE A 407 -32.49 10.15 4.57
N THR A 408 -31.26 10.58 4.80
CA THR A 408 -30.94 11.90 5.37
C THR A 408 -30.24 12.74 4.32
N LYS A 409 -30.79 13.91 4.02
CA LYS A 409 -30.23 14.86 3.05
C LYS A 409 -29.13 15.72 3.66
N THR A 410 -28.40 16.42 2.81
CA THR A 410 -27.35 17.37 3.20
C THR A 410 -27.88 18.56 4.01
N ASP A 411 -29.16 18.90 3.87
CA ASP A 411 -29.83 19.94 4.67
C ASP A 411 -30.29 19.45 6.06
N GLY A 412 -30.06 18.18 6.38
CA GLY A 412 -30.44 17.54 7.64
C GLY A 412 -31.87 16.97 7.65
N SER A 413 -32.68 17.17 6.61
CA SER A 413 -34.00 16.57 6.51
C SER A 413 -33.90 15.06 6.34
N SER A 414 -34.81 14.30 6.97
CA SER A 414 -34.82 12.84 6.92
C SER A 414 -36.20 12.32 6.65
N VAL A 415 -36.29 11.23 5.91
CA VAL A 415 -37.49 10.48 5.68
C VAL A 415 -37.24 8.98 5.81
N THR A 416 -38.20 8.25 6.37
CA THR A 416 -38.10 6.78 6.52
C THR A 416 -39.28 6.15 5.80
N HIS A 417 -38.99 5.10 5.03
CA HIS A 417 -39.99 4.29 4.34
C HIS A 417 -39.79 2.81 4.63
N THR A 418 -40.90 2.06 4.57
CA THR A 418 -40.94 0.60 4.65
C THR A 418 -40.93 0.02 3.25
N TYR A 419 -40.12 -0.99 3.02
CA TYR A 419 -39.89 -1.56 1.70
C TYR A 419 -40.29 -3.03 1.61
N ARG A 420 -40.65 -3.47 0.42
CA ARG A 420 -40.71 -4.89 0.05
C ARG A 420 -39.68 -5.16 -1.05
N TYR A 421 -39.18 -6.36 -1.09
CA TYR A 421 -38.30 -6.85 -2.15
C TYR A 421 -39.14 -7.23 -3.39
N ASP A 422 -38.70 -6.84 -4.58
CA ASP A 422 -39.36 -7.09 -5.87
C ASP A 422 -38.53 -7.99 -6.81
N GLY A 423 -37.48 -8.61 -6.31
CA GLY A 423 -36.58 -9.44 -7.12
C GLY A 423 -35.35 -8.70 -7.61
N TYR A 424 -34.65 -9.28 -8.58
CA TYR A 424 -33.43 -8.71 -9.15
C TYR A 424 -33.50 -8.63 -10.68
N LYS A 425 -32.58 -7.84 -11.27
CA LYS A 425 -32.35 -7.76 -12.72
C LYS A 425 -30.86 -7.87 -13.00
N ILE A 426 -30.51 -8.71 -13.97
CA ILE A 426 -29.17 -8.83 -14.51
C ILE A 426 -29.05 -7.85 -15.67
N LEU A 427 -28.05 -6.99 -15.63
CA LEU A 427 -27.71 -6.05 -16.68
C LEU A 427 -26.45 -6.53 -17.40
N THR A 428 -26.45 -6.43 -18.71
CA THR A 428 -25.24 -6.67 -19.52
C THR A 428 -24.81 -5.36 -20.13
N TYR A 429 -23.56 -4.93 -19.79
CA TYR A 429 -23.00 -3.68 -20.27
C TYR A 429 -22.40 -3.84 -21.67
N SER A 430 -22.13 -2.73 -22.35
CA SER A 430 -21.50 -2.73 -23.69
C SER A 430 -20.11 -3.40 -23.73
N SER A 431 -19.43 -3.46 -22.58
CA SER A 431 -18.17 -4.18 -22.40
C SER A 431 -18.32 -5.71 -22.34
N GLY A 432 -19.54 -6.24 -22.32
CA GLY A 432 -19.84 -7.66 -22.09
C GLY A 432 -19.82 -8.08 -20.63
N LYS A 433 -19.43 -7.19 -19.71
CA LYS A 433 -19.54 -7.42 -18.25
C LYS A 433 -20.98 -7.36 -17.79
N LYS A 434 -21.27 -7.99 -16.66
CA LYS A 434 -22.63 -8.01 -16.07
C LYS A 434 -22.65 -7.30 -14.73
N GLY A 435 -23.83 -6.79 -14.36
CA GLY A 435 -24.12 -6.31 -13.02
C GLY A 435 -25.48 -6.79 -12.58
N VAL A 436 -25.74 -6.82 -11.28
CA VAL A 436 -27.05 -7.17 -10.73
C VAL A 436 -27.60 -5.96 -9.99
N ARG A 437 -28.89 -5.66 -10.21
CA ARG A 437 -29.64 -4.70 -9.41
C ARG A 437 -30.73 -5.42 -8.64
N TYR A 438 -30.75 -5.22 -7.33
CA TYR A 438 -31.75 -5.75 -6.40
C TYR A 438 -32.79 -4.68 -6.13
N LEU A 439 -34.06 -5.00 -6.37
CA LEU A 439 -35.15 -4.04 -6.50
C LEU A 439 -36.04 -4.03 -5.24
N PHE A 440 -36.35 -2.83 -4.77
CA PHE A 440 -37.22 -2.62 -3.61
C PHE A 440 -38.24 -1.52 -3.89
N THR A 441 -39.49 -1.72 -3.43
CA THR A 441 -40.58 -0.73 -3.56
C THR A 441 -41.07 -0.32 -2.20
N ALA A 442 -41.24 0.99 -1.96
CA ALA A 442 -41.87 1.51 -0.74
C ALA A 442 -43.35 1.12 -0.66
N THR A 443 -43.79 0.71 0.53
CA THR A 443 -45.15 0.21 0.77
C THR A 443 -46.02 1.17 1.56
N ASP A 444 -45.44 2.19 2.17
CA ASP A 444 -46.08 3.15 3.07
C ASP A 444 -46.32 4.54 2.46
N SER A 445 -46.07 4.71 1.17
CA SER A 445 -46.19 5.98 0.45
C SER A 445 -46.72 5.78 -0.98
N GLN A 446 -47.08 6.91 -1.63
CA GLN A 446 -47.47 6.93 -3.03
C GLN A 446 -46.31 7.41 -3.90
N ALA A 447 -46.15 6.84 -5.10
CA ALA A 447 -45.07 7.14 -6.02
C ALA A 447 -44.93 8.64 -6.37
N ALA A 448 -46.06 9.34 -6.52
CA ALA A 448 -46.09 10.76 -6.89
C ALA A 448 -45.38 11.68 -5.89
N ASP A 449 -45.42 11.33 -4.60
CA ASP A 449 -44.93 12.18 -3.50
C ASP A 449 -43.64 11.68 -2.88
N ASN A 450 -43.12 10.51 -3.30
CA ASN A 450 -41.98 9.86 -2.71
C ASN A 450 -40.81 9.72 -3.70
N PRO A 451 -39.76 10.54 -3.63
CA PRO A 451 -38.57 10.39 -4.50
C PRO A 451 -37.80 9.08 -4.29
N TYR A 452 -38.11 8.34 -3.21
CA TYR A 452 -37.51 7.04 -2.86
C TYR A 452 -38.50 5.88 -3.00
N GLN A 453 -39.54 6.04 -3.84
CA GLN A 453 -40.60 5.03 -4.04
C GLN A 453 -40.03 3.72 -4.55
N TYR A 454 -39.08 3.78 -5.48
CA TYR A 454 -38.35 2.65 -6.05
C TYR A 454 -36.88 2.81 -5.74
N VAL A 455 -36.26 1.75 -5.21
CA VAL A 455 -34.88 1.71 -4.85
C VAL A 455 -34.21 0.48 -5.44
N GLN A 456 -33.01 0.62 -5.99
CA GLN A 456 -32.23 -0.48 -6.53
C GLN A 456 -30.80 -0.42 -5.98
N PHE A 457 -30.30 -1.57 -5.51
CA PHE A 457 -28.92 -1.72 -5.03
C PHE A 457 -28.05 -2.48 -6.03
N SER A 458 -26.79 -2.12 -6.13
CA SER A 458 -25.76 -2.87 -6.81
C SER A 458 -24.46 -2.78 -5.98
N ASP A 459 -23.85 -3.91 -5.61
CA ASP A 459 -22.67 -3.97 -4.76
C ASP A 459 -21.64 -5.01 -5.22
N HIS A 460 -21.69 -5.38 -6.51
CA HIS A 460 -20.80 -6.38 -7.11
C HIS A 460 -20.93 -7.81 -6.54
N GLN A 461 -21.96 -8.09 -5.74
CA GLN A 461 -22.26 -9.40 -5.20
C GLN A 461 -23.48 -10.01 -5.88
N ILE A 462 -23.53 -11.33 -5.98
CA ILE A 462 -24.59 -12.08 -6.67
C ILE A 462 -25.35 -13.07 -5.77
N ASP A 463 -24.91 -13.23 -4.53
CA ASP A 463 -25.49 -14.12 -3.52
C ASP A 463 -25.61 -13.43 -2.16
N PRO A 464 -26.39 -13.99 -1.21
CA PRO A 464 -26.61 -13.39 0.11
C PRO A 464 -25.29 -13.20 0.87
N THR A 465 -24.92 -11.94 1.11
CA THR A 465 -23.74 -11.54 1.88
C THR A 465 -23.89 -10.10 2.37
N SER A 466 -23.25 -9.77 3.49
CA SER A 466 -23.18 -8.38 3.95
C SER A 466 -22.41 -7.51 2.98
N SER A 467 -23.01 -6.40 2.57
CA SER A 467 -22.38 -5.45 1.66
C SER A 467 -21.25 -4.69 2.33
N ALA A 468 -20.12 -4.52 1.65
CA ALA A 468 -19.00 -3.69 2.08
C ALA A 468 -19.18 -2.22 1.64
N HIS A 469 -19.75 -2.02 0.46
CA HIS A 469 -20.22 -0.74 -0.09
C HIS A 469 -21.29 -1.02 -1.13
N PHE A 470 -22.04 0.00 -1.54
CA PHE A 470 -23.03 -0.19 -2.61
C PHE A 470 -23.25 1.08 -3.43
N HIS A 471 -23.69 0.87 -4.66
CA HIS A 471 -24.30 1.87 -5.51
C HIS A 471 -25.82 1.80 -5.33
N ILE A 472 -26.48 2.95 -5.30
CA ILE A 472 -27.93 3.02 -5.14
C ILE A 472 -28.55 3.86 -6.25
N PHE A 473 -29.72 3.44 -6.68
CA PHE A 473 -30.52 4.14 -7.68
C PHE A 473 -31.94 4.26 -7.10
N PHE A 474 -32.50 5.45 -7.15
CA PHE A 474 -33.83 5.67 -6.62
C PHE A 474 -34.63 6.70 -7.41
N GLY A 475 -35.95 6.64 -7.32
CA GLY A 475 -36.85 7.55 -8.02
C GLY A 475 -38.32 7.21 -7.75
N ASN A 476 -39.23 7.96 -8.42
CA ASN A 476 -40.66 7.80 -8.28
C ASN A 476 -41.38 7.41 -9.59
N SER A 477 -40.63 7.14 -10.67
CA SER A 477 -41.21 6.81 -11.97
C SER A 477 -41.68 5.34 -12.05
N SER A 478 -40.75 4.42 -12.22
CA SER A 478 -40.95 2.97 -12.15
C SER A 478 -39.59 2.25 -11.99
N GLN A 479 -39.63 0.97 -11.63
CA GLN A 479 -38.39 0.13 -11.57
C GLN A 479 -37.71 0.07 -12.94
N GLU A 480 -38.50 -0.04 -14.03
CA GLU A 480 -37.96 -0.13 -15.41
C GLU A 480 -37.26 1.16 -15.87
N GLU A 481 -37.80 2.33 -15.46
CA GLU A 481 -37.18 3.61 -15.82
C GLU A 481 -35.84 3.80 -15.03
N ILE A 482 -35.82 3.43 -13.77
CA ILE A 482 -34.59 3.53 -12.94
C ILE A 482 -33.49 2.55 -13.42
N LEU A 483 -33.88 1.39 -13.98
CA LEU A 483 -32.91 0.45 -14.59
C LEU A 483 -32.14 1.03 -15.78
N LYS A 484 -32.69 2.09 -16.42
CA LYS A 484 -32.01 2.77 -17.54
C LYS A 484 -30.93 3.75 -17.09
N GLU A 485 -30.91 4.12 -15.79
CA GLU A 485 -29.89 5.03 -15.26
C GLU A 485 -28.52 4.33 -15.20
N MET A 486 -27.56 4.88 -15.96
CA MET A 486 -26.20 4.35 -16.09
C MET A 486 -25.12 5.40 -15.80
N ASP A 487 -25.52 6.66 -15.70
CA ASP A 487 -24.58 7.80 -15.60
C ASP A 487 -24.41 8.32 -14.18
N ASN A 488 -25.44 8.12 -13.32
CA ASN A 488 -25.42 8.53 -11.92
C ASN A 488 -25.64 7.30 -11.03
N TRP A 489 -24.63 6.98 -10.22
CA TRP A 489 -24.61 5.83 -9.30
C TRP A 489 -24.10 6.26 -7.93
N PRO A 490 -24.87 7.04 -7.13
CA PRO A 490 -24.48 7.42 -5.79
C PRO A 490 -23.98 6.23 -5.00
N THR A 491 -22.82 6.38 -4.37
CA THR A 491 -22.09 5.30 -3.71
C THR A 491 -21.99 5.57 -2.23
N TYR A 492 -22.17 4.52 -1.44
CA TYR A 492 -22.20 4.58 0.01
C TYR A 492 -21.26 3.55 0.63
N TYR A 493 -20.55 4.00 1.64
CA TYR A 493 -19.67 3.21 2.48
C TYR A 493 -20.15 3.20 3.93
N PRO A 494 -19.73 2.21 4.77
CA PRO A 494 -20.08 2.20 6.19
C PRO A 494 -19.73 3.52 6.88
N GLY A 495 -20.70 4.06 7.64
CA GLY A 495 -20.57 5.37 8.29
C GLY A 495 -19.43 5.50 9.31
N LYS A 496 -18.84 4.37 9.71
CA LYS A 496 -17.67 4.33 10.62
C LYS A 496 -16.33 4.56 9.93
N LEU A 497 -16.25 4.41 8.61
CA LEU A 497 -15.01 4.57 7.84
C LEU A 497 -14.68 6.06 7.67
N SER A 498 -13.43 6.41 7.83
CA SER A 498 -12.91 7.72 7.44
C SER A 498 -12.85 7.85 5.92
N GLY A 499 -12.81 9.08 5.41
CA GLY A 499 -12.63 9.32 3.98
C GLY A 499 -11.34 8.71 3.43
N PHE A 500 -10.28 8.64 4.24
CA PHE A 500 -9.03 8.00 3.86
C PHE A 500 -9.18 6.47 3.71
N GLU A 501 -9.87 5.80 4.64
CA GLU A 501 -10.13 4.35 4.54
C GLU A 501 -10.99 4.04 3.32
N ILE A 502 -11.98 4.88 3.01
CA ILE A 502 -12.77 4.78 1.78
C ILE A 502 -11.90 4.94 0.54
N ALA A 503 -11.04 5.96 0.51
CA ALA A 503 -10.13 6.19 -0.61
C ALA A 503 -9.17 5.01 -0.81
N GLN A 504 -8.67 4.43 0.28
CA GLN A 504 -7.81 3.25 0.24
C GLN A 504 -8.53 2.02 -0.34
N GLU A 505 -9.80 1.81 0.04
CA GLU A 505 -10.62 0.72 -0.50
C GLU A 505 -10.92 0.90 -1.99
N MET A 506 -11.20 2.13 -2.43
CA MET A 506 -11.47 2.45 -3.85
C MET A 506 -10.30 2.17 -4.79
N VAL A 507 -9.08 2.10 -4.29
CA VAL A 507 -7.88 1.75 -5.08
C VAL A 507 -7.77 0.24 -5.29
N SER A 508 -8.33 -0.55 -4.39
CA SER A 508 -8.34 -2.02 -4.46
C SER A 508 -9.45 -2.56 -5.38
N HIS A 509 -10.34 -1.69 -5.84
CA HIS A 509 -11.43 -1.94 -6.78
C HIS A 509 -11.17 -1.17 -8.09
#